data_2376c6cab4286f78b4ce0ea6ef2acf87
#
_entry.id   2376c6cab4286f78b4ce0ea6ef2acf87
#
_cell.length_a   1.000
_cell.length_b   1.000
_cell.length_c   1.000
_cell.angle_alpha   90.00
_cell.angle_beta   90.00
_cell.angle_gamma   90.00
#
_symmetry.space_group_name_H-M   'P 1'
#
loop_
_entity.id
_entity.type
_entity.pdbx_description
1 polymer ?
#
loop_
_entity_poly.entity_id
_entity_poly.type
_entity_poly.pdbx_seq_one_letter_code
_entity_poly.pdbx_strand_id
1 'polypeptide(L)'
;MDDNPTSRKLLAQYPIGGLSEYVLAPDTNLVVLPESIDVNLASRFGYIGTSFAALKRVDTGPGKTLLINGVTGTLGYAAVSIALGLGCTKILGIGRNKERLADVASLGSKKRVVTKSSEDDGDIADWIKEQTNGLGPDILYDCLGVGGDANGTMKLINTVKTGGSAILAAGGAEGDLSQTYAEAMVHQVAIIGSTWFSGDHIEELVDLIDAGVIDFGYIKHEFFPLKRVNDAFKFVGDRPGGSVNVVVQPQN
;
A
#
# COMPACT_ATOMS: atom_id res chain seq x y z
N MET A 1 0.39 -18.93 -2.77
CA MET A 1 1.14 -19.11 -4.03
C MET A 1 0.31 -20.00 -4.92
N ASP A 2 0.04 -19.57 -6.13
CA ASP A 2 -0.84 -20.29 -7.04
C ASP A 2 -0.20 -21.63 -7.44
N ASP A 3 -0.90 -22.72 -7.26
CA ASP A 3 -0.41 -24.09 -7.53
C ASP A 3 -0.45 -24.42 -9.04
N ASN A 4 -0.44 -23.37 -9.87
CA ASN A 4 -0.51 -23.47 -11.32
C ASN A 4 0.77 -24.09 -11.91
N PRO A 5 0.67 -25.17 -12.70
CA PRO A 5 1.83 -25.81 -13.34
C PRO A 5 2.67 -24.88 -14.20
N THR A 6 2.06 -23.87 -14.83
CA THR A 6 2.76 -22.88 -15.65
C THR A 6 3.61 -21.96 -14.79
N SER A 7 3.08 -21.48 -13.67
CA SER A 7 3.83 -20.68 -12.70
C SER A 7 5.01 -21.45 -12.11
N ARG A 8 4.84 -22.74 -11.80
CA ARG A 8 5.93 -23.61 -11.32
C ARG A 8 7.06 -23.76 -12.35
N LYS A 9 6.71 -23.96 -13.63
CA LYS A 9 7.73 -24.04 -14.70
C LYS A 9 8.48 -22.73 -14.87
N LEU A 10 7.76 -21.61 -14.84
CA LEU A 10 8.37 -20.28 -14.94
C LEU A 10 9.33 -20.02 -13.77
N LEU A 11 8.91 -20.29 -12.53
CA LEU A 11 9.75 -20.14 -11.34
C LEU A 11 10.96 -21.09 -11.32
N ALA A 12 10.85 -22.28 -11.91
CA ALA A 12 11.98 -23.18 -12.06
C ALA A 12 13.02 -22.67 -13.06
N GLN A 13 12.57 -21.98 -14.11
CA GLN A 13 13.42 -21.39 -15.13
C GLN A 13 13.98 -20.02 -14.72
N TYR A 14 13.17 -19.22 -14.03
CA TYR A 14 13.48 -17.87 -13.57
C TYR A 14 13.25 -17.78 -12.05
N PRO A 15 14.23 -18.19 -11.22
CA PRO A 15 14.08 -18.16 -9.78
C PRO A 15 13.90 -16.72 -9.31
N ILE A 16 12.94 -16.51 -8.42
CA ILE A 16 12.68 -15.20 -7.80
C ILE A 16 13.88 -14.80 -6.94
N GLY A 17 14.37 -13.60 -7.16
CA GLY A 17 15.41 -12.97 -6.33
C GLY A 17 16.23 -11.97 -7.11
N GLY A 18 16.51 -10.81 -6.51
CA GLY A 18 17.32 -9.74 -7.08
C GLY A 18 18.54 -9.37 -6.23
N LEU A 19 18.83 -10.17 -5.17
CA LEU A 19 20.00 -9.94 -4.30
C LEU A 19 21.24 -10.63 -4.88
N SER A 20 21.62 -10.22 -6.09
CA SER A 20 22.74 -10.76 -6.85
C SER A 20 23.25 -9.73 -7.84
N GLU A 21 24.48 -9.89 -8.34
CA GLU A 21 25.04 -9.02 -9.38
C GLU A 21 24.32 -9.17 -10.73
N TYR A 22 23.77 -10.36 -10.98
CA TYR A 22 23.04 -10.69 -12.20
C TYR A 22 21.75 -11.44 -11.85
N VAL A 23 20.69 -11.16 -12.58
CA VAL A 23 19.40 -11.85 -12.44
C VAL A 23 18.92 -12.29 -13.81
N LEU A 24 18.33 -13.48 -13.88
CA LEU A 24 17.67 -13.97 -15.09
C LEU A 24 16.16 -13.68 -14.97
N ALA A 25 15.63 -12.95 -15.94
CA ALA A 25 14.21 -12.62 -16.00
C ALA A 25 13.67 -12.84 -17.42
N PRO A 26 12.39 -13.25 -17.59
CA PRO A 26 11.76 -13.30 -18.89
C PRO A 26 11.59 -11.86 -19.44
N ASP A 27 11.81 -11.70 -20.74
CA ASP A 27 11.67 -10.40 -21.44
C ASP A 27 10.26 -9.80 -21.29
N THR A 28 9.24 -10.64 -21.25
CA THR A 28 7.84 -10.24 -21.03
C THR A 28 7.54 -9.64 -19.67
N ASN A 29 8.47 -9.77 -18.71
CA ASN A 29 8.33 -9.27 -17.34
C ASN A 29 9.22 -8.05 -17.09
N LEU A 30 9.79 -7.47 -18.13
CA LEU A 30 10.64 -6.29 -18.04
C LEU A 30 9.86 -5.05 -18.45
N VAL A 31 9.97 -4.00 -17.64
CA VAL A 31 9.49 -2.65 -17.96
C VAL A 31 10.71 -1.74 -18.08
N VAL A 32 10.83 -1.04 -19.20
CA VAL A 32 11.91 -0.08 -19.41
C VAL A 32 11.58 1.20 -18.65
N LEU A 33 12.52 1.63 -17.81
CA LEU A 33 12.35 2.87 -17.06
C LEU A 33 12.96 4.04 -17.84
N PRO A 34 12.27 5.19 -17.95
CA PRO A 34 12.87 6.41 -18.46
C PRO A 34 13.98 6.93 -17.53
N GLU A 35 14.92 7.73 -18.06
CA GLU A 35 16.05 8.27 -17.29
C GLU A 35 15.64 9.18 -16.14
N SER A 36 14.43 9.73 -16.19
CA SER A 36 13.82 10.56 -15.13
C SER A 36 13.48 9.77 -13.85
N ILE A 37 13.33 8.45 -13.95
CA ILE A 37 12.98 7.61 -12.80
C ILE A 37 14.24 7.22 -12.03
N ASP A 38 14.28 7.58 -10.74
CA ASP A 38 15.35 7.15 -9.84
C ASP A 38 15.31 5.60 -9.67
N VAL A 39 16.39 4.95 -10.06
CA VAL A 39 16.54 3.48 -9.94
C VAL A 39 16.45 3.00 -8.49
N ASN A 40 16.84 3.85 -7.53
CA ASN A 40 16.71 3.52 -6.11
C ASN A 40 15.23 3.51 -5.69
N LEU A 41 14.43 4.44 -6.21
CA LEU A 41 12.98 4.41 -6.03
C LEU A 41 12.37 3.19 -6.70
N ALA A 42 12.80 2.85 -7.91
CA ALA A 42 12.29 1.71 -8.67
C ALA A 42 12.47 0.37 -7.93
N SER A 43 13.52 0.23 -7.11
CA SER A 43 13.70 -0.95 -6.25
C SER A 43 12.52 -1.18 -5.27
N ARG A 44 11.68 -0.17 -5.03
CA ARG A 44 10.48 -0.23 -4.20
C ARG A 44 9.18 -0.48 -4.98
N PHE A 45 9.23 -0.56 -6.29
CA PHE A 45 8.04 -0.71 -7.12
C PHE A 45 7.24 -1.98 -6.82
N GLY A 46 7.86 -3.02 -6.25
CA GLY A 46 7.12 -4.17 -5.73
C GLY A 46 6.01 -3.80 -4.75
N TYR A 47 6.25 -2.86 -3.85
CA TYR A 47 5.26 -2.38 -2.88
C TYR A 47 4.41 -1.23 -3.43
N ILE A 48 5.03 -0.28 -4.12
CA ILE A 48 4.32 0.85 -4.73
C ILE A 48 3.33 0.35 -5.79
N GLY A 49 3.75 -0.57 -6.67
CA GLY A 49 2.90 -1.19 -7.68
C GLY A 49 1.75 -2.00 -7.08
N THR A 50 1.99 -2.70 -5.96
CA THR A 50 0.92 -3.41 -5.23
C THR A 50 -0.16 -2.44 -4.75
N SER A 51 0.23 -1.31 -4.14
CA SER A 51 -0.72 -0.29 -3.70
C SER A 51 -1.41 0.41 -4.88
N PHE A 52 -0.68 0.67 -5.96
CA PHE A 52 -1.23 1.26 -7.17
C PHE A 52 -2.30 0.36 -7.80
N ALA A 53 -1.97 -0.91 -8.05
CA ALA A 53 -2.90 -1.89 -8.60
C ALA A 53 -4.13 -2.08 -7.72
N ALA A 54 -3.97 -2.12 -6.39
CA ALA A 54 -5.08 -2.22 -5.45
C ALA A 54 -6.03 -1.02 -5.58
N LEU A 55 -5.51 0.20 -5.59
CA LEU A 55 -6.30 1.43 -5.68
C LEU A 55 -6.95 1.62 -7.07
N LYS A 56 -6.35 1.09 -8.12
CA LYS A 56 -6.94 1.07 -9.47
C LYS A 56 -8.14 0.10 -9.60
N ARG A 57 -8.25 -0.92 -8.75
CA ARG A 57 -9.39 -1.85 -8.75
C ARG A 57 -10.68 -1.22 -8.27
N VAL A 58 -10.60 -0.13 -7.53
CA VAL A 58 -11.73 0.60 -6.97
C VAL A 58 -11.63 2.04 -7.41
N ASP A 59 -12.56 2.58 -8.01
CA ASP A 59 -12.68 3.94 -8.55
C ASP A 59 -12.05 5.03 -7.62
N THR A 60 -10.74 4.88 -7.34
CA THR A 60 -9.95 5.83 -6.55
C THR A 60 -9.69 7.07 -7.37
N GLY A 61 -10.13 8.23 -6.89
CA GLY A 61 -9.98 9.44 -7.70
C GLY A 61 -10.67 10.68 -7.12
N PRO A 62 -10.98 11.66 -7.98
CA PRO A 62 -11.56 12.93 -7.56
C PRO A 62 -12.88 12.76 -6.82
N GLY A 63 -13.03 13.52 -5.73
CA GLY A 63 -14.23 13.48 -4.90
C GLY A 63 -14.28 12.35 -3.88
N LYS A 64 -13.35 11.38 -3.94
CA LYS A 64 -13.36 10.22 -3.04
C LYS A 64 -12.64 10.49 -1.73
N THR A 65 -13.15 9.87 -0.67
CA THR A 65 -12.49 9.74 0.64
C THR A 65 -11.92 8.33 0.76
N LEU A 66 -10.62 8.23 0.96
CA LEU A 66 -9.89 6.97 1.17
C LEU A 66 -9.51 6.82 2.65
N LEU A 67 -9.88 5.71 3.27
CA LEU A 67 -9.38 5.28 4.57
C LEU A 67 -8.26 4.25 4.37
N ILE A 68 -7.11 4.46 5.00
CA ILE A 68 -5.95 3.56 4.93
C ILE A 68 -5.67 2.99 6.30
N ASN A 69 -5.84 1.68 6.47
CA ASN A 69 -5.47 0.97 7.68
C ASN A 69 -4.04 0.41 7.56
N GLY A 70 -3.15 0.83 8.46
CA GLY A 70 -1.72 0.56 8.35
C GLY A 70 -0.95 1.61 7.54
N VAL A 71 -1.40 2.86 7.56
CA VAL A 71 -0.89 3.97 6.74
C VAL A 71 0.61 4.25 6.91
N THR A 72 1.20 3.93 8.07
CA THR A 72 2.63 4.15 8.34
C THR A 72 3.55 3.05 7.81
N GLY A 73 2.96 1.97 7.29
CA GLY A 73 3.68 0.87 6.64
C GLY A 73 4.05 1.18 5.19
N THR A 74 4.80 0.27 4.56
CA THR A 74 5.31 0.44 3.20
C THR A 74 4.20 0.62 2.16
N LEU A 75 3.16 -0.22 2.21
CA LEU A 75 2.02 -0.13 1.31
C LEU A 75 1.17 1.11 1.60
N GLY A 76 0.86 1.35 2.88
CA GLY A 76 0.01 2.47 3.27
C GLY A 76 0.62 3.83 2.95
N TYR A 77 1.92 3.98 3.18
CA TYR A 77 2.62 5.22 2.88
C TYR A 77 2.64 5.53 1.37
N ALA A 78 2.89 4.51 0.55
CA ALA A 78 2.80 4.64 -0.91
C ALA A 78 1.37 4.98 -1.37
N ALA A 79 0.36 4.36 -0.75
CA ALA A 79 -1.04 4.61 -1.08
C ALA A 79 -1.46 6.07 -0.87
N VAL A 80 -0.87 6.78 0.08
CA VAL A 80 -1.14 8.22 0.30
C VAL A 80 -0.74 9.04 -0.92
N SER A 81 0.49 8.89 -1.43
CA SER A 81 0.96 9.63 -2.61
C SER A 81 0.18 9.26 -3.86
N ILE A 82 -0.12 7.97 -4.04
CA ILE A 82 -0.94 7.49 -5.15
C ILE A 82 -2.32 8.14 -5.09
N ALA A 83 -2.99 8.11 -3.95
CA ALA A 83 -4.32 8.69 -3.78
C ALA A 83 -4.32 10.22 -3.95
N LEU A 84 -3.26 10.90 -3.52
CA LEU A 84 -3.07 12.33 -3.76
C LEU A 84 -2.95 12.64 -5.25
N GLY A 85 -2.12 11.89 -5.97
CA GLY A 85 -1.93 12.04 -7.40
C GLY A 85 -3.21 11.71 -8.20
N LEU A 86 -3.91 10.64 -7.83
CA LEU A 86 -5.19 10.27 -8.44
C LEU A 86 -6.34 11.23 -8.10
N GLY A 87 -6.11 12.21 -7.22
CA GLY A 87 -7.07 13.29 -6.96
C GLY A 87 -8.06 13.04 -5.81
N CYS A 88 -7.84 12.06 -4.94
CA CYS A 88 -8.68 11.90 -3.73
C CYS A 88 -8.77 13.20 -2.94
N THR A 89 -9.96 13.57 -2.55
CA THR A 89 -10.19 14.82 -1.82
C THR A 89 -9.86 14.71 -0.34
N LYS A 90 -9.96 13.50 0.23
CA LYS A 90 -9.64 13.23 1.63
C LYS A 90 -9.01 11.86 1.79
N ILE A 91 -7.98 11.80 2.63
CA ILE A 91 -7.27 10.57 2.99
C ILE A 91 -7.23 10.51 4.50
N LEU A 92 -7.79 9.45 5.06
CA LEU A 92 -7.80 9.15 6.48
C LEU A 92 -6.81 8.03 6.74
N GLY A 93 -5.80 8.27 7.58
CA GLY A 93 -4.76 7.30 7.86
C GLY A 93 -4.81 6.78 9.29
N ILE A 94 -4.86 5.46 9.48
CA ILE A 94 -4.79 4.82 10.80
C ILE A 94 -3.45 4.09 10.92
N GLY A 95 -2.80 4.27 12.07
CA GLY A 95 -1.56 3.60 12.44
C GLY A 95 -1.33 3.67 13.94
N ARG A 96 -0.23 3.12 14.44
CA ARG A 96 0.10 3.11 15.87
C ARG A 96 1.06 4.23 16.27
N ASN A 97 2.12 4.39 15.53
CA ASN A 97 3.23 5.29 15.87
C ASN A 97 2.88 6.73 15.49
N LYS A 98 2.74 7.61 16.48
CA LYS A 98 2.35 9.03 16.33
C LYS A 98 3.33 9.85 15.50
N GLU A 99 4.63 9.60 15.65
CA GLU A 99 5.67 10.32 14.93
C GLU A 99 5.57 10.03 13.42
N ARG A 100 5.44 8.74 13.05
CA ARG A 100 5.24 8.34 11.66
C ARG A 100 3.90 8.80 11.09
N LEU A 101 2.87 8.89 11.92
CA LEU A 101 1.58 9.47 11.50
C LEU A 101 1.71 10.96 11.19
N ALA A 102 2.54 11.69 11.92
CA ALA A 102 2.84 13.09 11.62
C ALA A 102 3.59 13.22 10.27
N ASP A 103 4.54 12.31 9.98
CA ASP A 103 5.20 12.25 8.67
C ASP A 103 4.19 12.02 7.55
N VAL A 104 3.29 11.05 7.70
CA VAL A 104 2.20 10.79 6.73
C VAL A 104 1.34 12.04 6.53
N ALA A 105 0.93 12.69 7.61
CA ALA A 105 0.09 13.90 7.54
C ALA A 105 0.78 15.06 6.79
N SER A 106 2.12 15.09 6.77
CA SER A 106 2.89 16.11 6.07
C SER A 106 2.91 15.95 4.54
N LEU A 107 2.53 14.77 4.00
CA LEU A 107 2.50 14.51 2.56
C LEU A 107 1.41 15.31 1.81
N GLY A 108 0.45 15.84 2.53
CA GLY A 108 -0.60 16.66 1.94
C GLY A 108 -1.04 17.80 2.84
N SER A 109 -1.99 18.59 2.39
CA SER A 109 -2.56 19.63 3.25
C SER A 109 -3.31 19.01 4.44
N LYS A 110 -3.32 19.70 5.58
CA LYS A 110 -4.05 19.28 6.80
C LYS A 110 -5.55 19.00 6.59
N LYS A 111 -6.14 19.52 5.52
CA LYS A 111 -7.53 19.24 5.15
C LYS A 111 -7.66 17.96 4.34
N ARG A 112 -6.60 17.57 3.63
CA ARG A 112 -6.61 16.45 2.71
C ARG A 112 -6.10 15.14 3.32
N VAL A 113 -5.04 15.21 4.13
CA VAL A 113 -4.46 14.04 4.82
C VAL A 113 -4.60 14.23 6.32
N VAL A 114 -5.40 13.36 6.93
CA VAL A 114 -5.68 13.39 8.37
C VAL A 114 -5.37 12.01 8.94
N THR A 115 -4.64 11.98 10.05
CA THR A 115 -4.19 10.72 10.66
C THR A 115 -4.68 10.60 12.10
N LYS A 116 -4.89 9.36 12.56
CA LYS A 116 -5.21 9.03 13.94
C LYS A 116 -4.42 7.81 14.39
N SER A 117 -3.92 7.87 15.62
CA SER A 117 -3.35 6.70 16.26
C SER A 117 -4.45 5.77 16.76
N SER A 118 -4.29 4.46 16.47
CA SER A 118 -5.16 3.43 17.06
C SER A 118 -4.90 3.22 18.56
N GLU A 119 -3.85 3.83 19.10
CA GLU A 119 -3.50 3.81 20.54
C GLU A 119 -4.03 5.05 21.27
N ASP A 120 -4.63 6.02 20.58
CA ASP A 120 -5.28 7.18 21.19
C ASP A 120 -6.62 6.81 21.79
N ASP A 121 -7.02 7.55 22.84
CA ASP A 121 -8.35 7.44 23.41
C ASP A 121 -9.44 7.73 22.37
N GLY A 122 -10.57 7.07 22.54
CA GLY A 122 -11.75 7.21 21.71
C GLY A 122 -11.85 6.17 20.61
N ASP A 123 -13.06 5.99 20.12
CA ASP A 123 -13.38 5.00 19.10
C ASP A 123 -12.95 5.48 17.70
N ILE A 124 -12.32 4.58 16.95
CA ILE A 124 -11.86 4.86 15.57
C ILE A 124 -13.06 5.07 14.63
N ALA A 125 -14.14 4.32 14.81
CA ALA A 125 -15.33 4.47 13.97
C ALA A 125 -16.02 5.82 14.18
N ASP A 126 -16.05 6.33 15.41
CA ASP A 126 -16.59 7.66 15.70
C ASP A 126 -15.72 8.76 15.08
N TRP A 127 -14.39 8.64 15.16
CA TRP A 127 -13.49 9.55 14.48
C TRP A 127 -13.69 9.53 12.95
N ILE A 128 -13.85 8.34 12.34
CA ILE A 128 -14.13 8.23 10.90
C ILE A 128 -15.43 8.95 10.54
N LYS A 129 -16.50 8.74 11.31
CA LYS A 129 -17.80 9.43 11.12
C LYS A 129 -17.64 10.94 11.20
N GLU A 130 -16.92 11.44 12.21
CA GLU A 130 -16.62 12.87 12.35
C GLU A 130 -15.91 13.42 11.12
N GLN A 131 -14.87 12.72 10.64
CA GLN A 131 -14.09 13.13 9.49
C GLN A 131 -14.85 13.05 8.15
N THR A 132 -15.96 12.32 8.09
CA THR A 132 -16.74 12.06 6.88
C THR A 132 -18.19 12.62 6.96
N ASN A 133 -18.48 13.49 7.92
CA ASN A 133 -19.83 14.02 8.17
C ASN A 133 -20.90 12.92 8.34
N GLY A 134 -20.53 11.80 8.96
CA GLY A 134 -21.40 10.65 9.21
C GLY A 134 -21.57 9.67 8.06
N LEU A 135 -21.07 9.96 6.86
CA LEU A 135 -21.28 9.13 5.67
C LEU A 135 -20.34 7.91 5.58
N GLY A 136 -19.17 7.99 6.20
CA GLY A 136 -18.09 7.02 6.02
C GLY A 136 -17.22 7.28 4.78
N PRO A 137 -16.06 6.61 4.67
CA PRO A 137 -15.18 6.70 3.50
C PRO A 137 -15.78 5.98 2.29
N ASP A 138 -15.42 6.42 1.09
CA ASP A 138 -15.76 5.72 -0.16
C ASP A 138 -15.04 4.38 -0.27
N ILE A 139 -13.79 4.38 0.16
CA ILE A 139 -12.87 3.25 0.00
C ILE A 139 -12.11 3.03 1.31
N LEU A 140 -12.04 1.77 1.74
CA LEU A 140 -11.07 1.30 2.72
C LEU A 140 -9.95 0.56 1.99
N TYR A 141 -8.71 0.93 2.24
CA TYR A 141 -7.52 0.17 1.87
C TYR A 141 -6.91 -0.44 3.13
N ASP A 142 -7.06 -1.74 3.30
CA ASP A 142 -6.45 -2.48 4.40
C ASP A 142 -5.12 -3.07 3.97
N CYS A 143 -4.06 -2.56 4.58
CA CYS A 143 -2.69 -2.99 4.33
C CYS A 143 -1.95 -3.37 5.62
N LEU A 144 -2.68 -3.91 6.61
CA LEU A 144 -2.07 -4.45 7.82
C LEU A 144 -1.23 -5.68 7.50
N GLY A 145 0.03 -5.63 7.93
CA GLY A 145 0.92 -6.77 7.92
C GLY A 145 0.68 -7.74 9.10
N VAL A 146 1.65 -8.62 9.33
CA VAL A 146 1.64 -9.60 10.43
C VAL A 146 1.30 -8.95 11.77
N GLY A 147 0.34 -9.54 12.48
CA GLY A 147 -0.23 -9.03 13.73
C GLY A 147 -1.47 -8.15 13.54
N GLY A 148 -2.02 -8.08 12.32
CA GLY A 148 -3.35 -7.56 12.07
C GLY A 148 -4.44 -8.53 12.55
N ASP A 149 -5.64 -8.00 12.78
CA ASP A 149 -6.81 -8.75 13.25
C ASP A 149 -7.99 -8.57 12.30
N ALA A 150 -8.54 -9.66 11.81
CA ALA A 150 -9.66 -9.65 10.88
C ALA A 150 -10.93 -9.02 11.49
N ASN A 151 -11.14 -9.15 12.80
CA ASN A 151 -12.26 -8.47 13.46
C ASN A 151 -12.08 -6.96 13.46
N GLY A 152 -10.86 -6.47 13.68
CA GLY A 152 -10.52 -5.05 13.56
C GLY A 152 -10.75 -4.53 12.14
N THR A 153 -10.31 -5.29 11.13
CA THR A 153 -10.57 -4.99 9.72
C THR A 153 -12.08 -4.95 9.43
N MET A 154 -12.85 -5.90 9.95
CA MET A 154 -14.31 -5.95 9.75
C MET A 154 -15.01 -4.73 10.37
N LYS A 155 -14.57 -4.27 11.54
CA LYS A 155 -15.07 -3.01 12.14
C LYS A 155 -14.85 -1.80 11.22
N LEU A 156 -13.70 -1.73 10.57
CA LEU A 156 -13.42 -0.65 9.61
C LEU A 156 -14.24 -0.79 8.32
N ILE A 157 -14.44 -2.02 7.80
CA ILE A 157 -15.34 -2.29 6.67
C ILE A 157 -16.74 -1.75 6.97
N ASN A 158 -17.24 -1.93 8.20
CA ASN A 158 -18.54 -1.44 8.62
C ASN A 158 -18.64 0.09 8.71
N THR A 159 -17.52 0.82 8.64
CA THR A 159 -17.52 2.29 8.56
C THR A 159 -17.58 2.81 7.13
N VAL A 160 -17.33 1.96 6.13
CA VAL A 160 -17.39 2.33 4.72
C VAL A 160 -18.82 2.70 4.36
N LYS A 161 -19.00 3.75 3.58
CA LYS A 161 -20.34 4.19 3.17
C LYS A 161 -21.05 3.11 2.33
N THR A 162 -22.34 3.07 2.38
CA THR A 162 -23.17 2.18 1.53
C THR A 162 -22.79 2.30 0.05
N GLY A 163 -22.53 1.18 -0.60
CA GLY A 163 -22.07 1.12 -1.99
C GLY A 163 -20.57 1.43 -2.19
N GLY A 164 -19.81 1.56 -1.09
CA GLY A 164 -18.36 1.72 -1.13
C GLY A 164 -17.61 0.39 -1.29
N SER A 165 -16.29 0.45 -1.16
CA SER A 165 -15.42 -0.72 -1.36
C SER A 165 -14.35 -0.84 -0.28
N ALA A 166 -14.01 -2.07 0.09
CA ALA A 166 -12.88 -2.41 0.95
C ALA A 166 -11.90 -3.28 0.16
N ILE A 167 -10.65 -2.84 0.08
CA ILE A 167 -9.55 -3.59 -0.56
C ILE A 167 -8.63 -4.16 0.50
N LEU A 168 -8.37 -5.46 0.42
CA LEU A 168 -7.49 -6.23 1.29
C LEU A 168 -6.22 -6.58 0.52
N ALA A 169 -5.07 -6.04 0.89
CA ALA A 169 -3.86 -6.14 0.07
C ALA A 169 -2.62 -6.73 0.76
N ALA A 170 -2.56 -6.78 2.08
CA ALA A 170 -1.33 -7.18 2.78
C ALA A 170 -1.32 -8.62 3.29
N GLY A 171 -2.47 -9.26 3.40
CA GLY A 171 -2.59 -10.65 3.83
C GLY A 171 -2.05 -10.95 5.22
N GLY A 172 -1.93 -9.95 6.10
CA GLY A 172 -1.33 -10.10 7.42
C GLY A 172 -2.34 -10.15 8.57
N ALA A 173 -3.62 -10.00 8.31
CA ALA A 173 -4.66 -10.16 9.32
C ALA A 173 -4.96 -11.64 9.55
N GLU A 174 -5.02 -12.04 10.82
CA GLU A 174 -5.38 -13.39 11.24
C GLU A 174 -6.88 -13.43 11.57
N GLY A 175 -7.51 -14.60 11.31
CA GLY A 175 -8.92 -14.85 11.56
C GLY A 175 -9.82 -14.67 10.34
N ASP A 176 -11.12 -14.76 10.56
CA ASP A 176 -12.14 -14.72 9.53
C ASP A 176 -12.86 -13.37 9.50
N LEU A 177 -13.13 -12.87 8.29
CA LEU A 177 -14.06 -11.76 8.10
C LEU A 177 -15.49 -12.32 8.24
N SER A 178 -16.21 -11.92 9.29
CA SER A 178 -17.55 -12.42 9.58
C SER A 178 -18.58 -11.30 9.48
N GLN A 179 -19.62 -11.55 8.71
CA GLN A 179 -20.76 -10.67 8.51
C GLN A 179 -22.01 -11.52 8.25
N THR A 180 -23.17 -11.11 8.76
CA THR A 180 -24.42 -11.77 8.43
C THR A 180 -24.88 -11.42 7.01
N TYR A 181 -25.70 -12.30 6.42
CA TYR A 181 -26.30 -12.03 5.11
C TYR A 181 -27.06 -10.69 5.09
N ALA A 182 -27.83 -10.40 6.14
CA ALA A 182 -28.60 -9.16 6.23
C ALA A 182 -27.72 -7.90 6.29
N GLU A 183 -26.63 -7.94 7.07
CA GLU A 183 -25.66 -6.86 7.13
C GLU A 183 -25.00 -6.63 5.77
N ALA A 184 -24.55 -7.69 5.10
CA ALA A 184 -23.95 -7.58 3.77
C ALA A 184 -24.92 -6.94 2.76
N MET A 185 -26.19 -7.38 2.78
CA MET A 185 -27.23 -6.86 1.90
C MET A 185 -27.53 -5.38 2.14
N VAL A 186 -27.59 -4.95 3.41
CA VAL A 186 -27.92 -3.56 3.77
C VAL A 186 -26.72 -2.62 3.52
N HIS A 187 -25.52 -3.04 3.89
CA HIS A 187 -24.30 -2.25 3.74
C HIS A 187 -23.88 -2.09 2.28
N GLN A 188 -24.08 -3.11 1.43
CA GLN A 188 -23.71 -3.10 0.01
C GLN A 188 -22.23 -2.73 -0.22
N VAL A 189 -21.34 -3.07 0.71
CA VAL A 189 -19.89 -2.83 0.57
C VAL A 189 -19.26 -3.99 -0.16
N ALA A 190 -18.52 -3.69 -1.25
CA ALA A 190 -17.72 -4.68 -1.95
C ALA A 190 -16.43 -4.97 -1.16
N ILE A 191 -16.17 -6.24 -0.81
CA ILE A 191 -14.89 -6.66 -0.22
C ILE A 191 -14.07 -7.33 -1.33
N ILE A 192 -12.90 -6.76 -1.64
CA ILE A 192 -12.09 -7.13 -2.80
C ILE A 192 -10.66 -7.46 -2.34
N GLY A 193 -10.20 -8.68 -2.64
CA GLY A 193 -8.80 -9.04 -2.48
C GLY A 193 -7.94 -8.45 -3.61
N SER A 194 -6.74 -8.00 -3.30
CA SER A 194 -5.77 -7.54 -4.27
C SER A 194 -4.39 -8.11 -3.95
N THR A 195 -3.77 -8.77 -4.92
CA THR A 195 -2.46 -9.39 -4.77
C THR A 195 -1.60 -8.97 -5.95
N TRP A 196 -0.44 -8.35 -5.64
CA TRP A 196 0.54 -7.93 -6.64
C TRP A 196 -0.02 -6.97 -7.73
N PHE A 197 0.67 -6.87 -8.83
CA PHE A 197 0.40 -5.98 -9.96
C PHE A 197 0.85 -6.65 -11.28
N SER A 198 0.43 -6.10 -12.41
CA SER A 198 0.91 -6.48 -13.75
C SER A 198 1.94 -5.48 -14.29
N GLY A 199 2.59 -5.82 -15.41
CA GLY A 199 3.47 -4.90 -16.14
C GLY A 199 2.75 -3.59 -16.49
N ASP A 200 1.53 -3.67 -17.02
CA ASP A 200 0.71 -2.51 -17.39
C ASP A 200 0.51 -1.52 -16.23
N HIS A 201 0.34 -2.04 -14.99
CA HIS A 201 0.24 -1.17 -13.81
C HIS A 201 1.55 -0.42 -13.54
N ILE A 202 2.71 -1.03 -13.83
CA ILE A 202 4.01 -0.37 -13.64
C ILE A 202 4.26 0.66 -14.73
N GLU A 203 3.90 0.36 -15.98
CA GLU A 203 4.00 1.31 -17.09
C GLU A 203 3.16 2.56 -16.79
N GLU A 204 1.89 2.40 -16.43
CA GLU A 204 1.03 3.53 -16.05
C GLU A 204 1.56 4.30 -14.81
N LEU A 205 2.07 3.59 -13.80
CA LEU A 205 2.66 4.20 -12.62
C LEU A 205 3.90 5.04 -12.97
N VAL A 206 4.76 4.52 -13.84
CA VAL A 206 5.95 5.20 -14.34
C VAL A 206 5.56 6.49 -15.08
N ASP A 207 4.59 6.42 -15.97
CA ASP A 207 4.08 7.58 -16.70
C ASP A 207 3.55 8.66 -15.75
N LEU A 208 2.82 8.27 -14.70
CA LEU A 208 2.29 9.20 -13.70
C LEU A 208 3.39 9.83 -12.82
N ILE A 209 4.46 9.10 -12.54
CA ILE A 209 5.61 9.63 -11.82
C ILE A 209 6.41 10.59 -12.73
N ASP A 210 6.68 10.19 -13.96
CA ASP A 210 7.42 11.00 -14.95
C ASP A 210 6.69 12.31 -15.25
N ALA A 211 5.37 12.27 -15.36
CA ALA A 211 4.51 13.45 -15.51
C ALA A 211 4.40 14.32 -14.25
N GLY A 212 4.99 13.91 -13.12
CA GLY A 212 4.89 14.62 -11.84
C GLY A 212 3.50 14.58 -11.19
N VAL A 213 2.62 13.67 -11.61
CA VAL A 213 1.28 13.49 -11.03
C VAL A 213 1.36 12.77 -9.70
N ILE A 214 2.25 11.78 -9.58
CA ILE A 214 2.52 11.07 -8.34
C ILE A 214 3.97 11.36 -7.93
N ASP A 215 4.16 11.83 -6.70
CA ASP A 215 5.48 12.16 -6.14
C ASP A 215 5.84 11.21 -5.00
N PHE A 216 7.05 10.65 -5.06
CA PHE A 216 7.67 9.82 -4.04
C PHE A 216 9.01 10.40 -3.55
N GLY A 217 9.33 11.65 -3.88
CA GLY A 217 10.60 12.30 -3.52
C GLY A 217 10.87 12.43 -2.01
N TYR A 218 9.87 12.17 -1.18
CA TYR A 218 10.00 12.10 0.28
C TYR A 218 10.59 10.77 0.79
N ILE A 219 10.68 9.73 -0.04
CA ILE A 219 11.23 8.43 0.38
C ILE A 219 12.74 8.55 0.53
N LYS A 220 13.22 8.25 1.73
CA LYS A 220 14.66 8.21 2.04
C LYS A 220 15.22 6.83 1.70
N HIS A 221 16.39 6.80 1.07
CA HIS A 221 17.06 5.56 0.73
C HIS A 221 18.17 5.26 1.74
N GLU A 222 18.16 4.03 2.28
CA GLU A 222 19.20 3.47 3.13
C GLU A 222 19.95 2.40 2.34
N PHE A 223 21.26 2.58 2.16
CA PHE A 223 22.08 1.79 1.24
C PHE A 223 22.92 0.74 1.95
N PHE A 224 22.90 -0.47 1.42
CA PHE A 224 23.75 -1.56 1.87
C PHE A 224 24.45 -2.23 0.68
N PRO A 225 25.77 -2.50 0.76
CA PRO A 225 26.43 -3.34 -0.25
C PRO A 225 25.94 -4.78 -0.14
N LEU A 226 25.96 -5.53 -1.25
CA LEU A 226 25.50 -6.93 -1.28
C LEU A 226 26.20 -7.80 -0.22
N LYS A 227 27.49 -7.60 0.02
CA LYS A 227 28.27 -8.31 1.06
C LYS A 227 27.73 -8.10 2.49
N ARG A 228 26.92 -7.05 2.71
CA ARG A 228 26.26 -6.74 3.99
C ARG A 228 24.73 -6.92 3.95
N VAL A 229 24.24 -7.77 3.05
CA VAL A 229 22.80 -8.00 2.87
C VAL A 229 22.08 -8.42 4.16
N ASN A 230 22.76 -9.17 5.05
CA ASN A 230 22.20 -9.56 6.34
C ASN A 230 21.95 -8.36 7.27
N ASP A 231 22.76 -7.30 7.17
CA ASP A 231 22.53 -6.05 7.92
C ASP A 231 21.31 -5.31 7.36
N ALA A 232 21.12 -5.33 6.04
CA ALA A 232 19.92 -4.80 5.41
C ALA A 232 18.66 -5.53 5.89
N PHE A 233 18.68 -6.87 5.95
CA PHE A 233 17.55 -7.66 6.49
C PHE A 233 17.27 -7.34 7.96
N LYS A 234 18.31 -7.19 8.78
CA LYS A 234 18.14 -6.79 10.17
C LYS A 234 17.49 -5.41 10.27
N PHE A 235 17.98 -4.44 9.52
CA PHE A 235 17.43 -3.08 9.48
C PHE A 235 15.96 -3.07 9.06
N VAL A 236 15.59 -3.85 8.03
CA VAL A 236 14.16 -4.01 7.62
C VAL A 236 13.34 -4.67 8.73
N GLY A 237 13.93 -5.66 9.46
CA GLY A 237 13.29 -6.32 10.59
C GLY A 237 12.90 -5.37 11.72
N ASP A 238 13.67 -4.29 11.92
CA ASP A 238 13.39 -3.23 12.88
C ASP A 238 12.23 -2.30 12.43
N ARG A 239 11.66 -2.57 11.25
CA ARG A 239 10.49 -1.87 10.69
C ARG A 239 10.66 -0.34 10.63
N PRO A 240 11.56 0.20 9.80
CA PRO A 240 11.88 1.64 9.76
C PRO A 240 10.70 2.52 9.34
N GLY A 241 9.64 1.94 8.77
CA GLY A 241 8.43 2.64 8.31
C GLY A 241 8.37 2.84 6.80
N GLY A 242 7.25 3.38 6.34
CA GLY A 242 6.96 3.53 4.92
C GLY A 242 7.79 4.58 4.20
N SER A 243 8.34 5.55 4.92
CA SER A 243 9.19 6.62 4.37
C SER A 243 10.65 6.20 4.11
N VAL A 244 11.05 4.98 4.50
CA VAL A 244 12.41 4.47 4.32
C VAL A 244 12.41 3.32 3.34
N ASN A 245 13.23 3.44 2.29
CA ASN A 245 13.50 2.39 1.31
C ASN A 245 14.90 1.81 1.54
N VAL A 246 14.99 0.52 1.73
CA VAL A 246 16.27 -0.18 1.90
C VAL A 246 16.73 -0.68 0.53
N VAL A 247 17.89 -0.21 0.09
CA VAL A 247 18.46 -0.52 -1.23
C VAL A 247 19.73 -1.32 -1.04
N VAL A 248 19.78 -2.52 -1.59
CA VAL A 248 21.00 -3.31 -1.68
C VAL A 248 21.66 -3.07 -3.03
N GLN A 249 22.91 -2.59 -2.98
CA GLN A 249 23.68 -2.29 -4.19
C GLN A 249 24.66 -3.43 -4.49
N PRO A 250 24.42 -4.22 -5.58
CA PRO A 250 25.23 -5.42 -5.85
C PRO A 250 26.69 -5.13 -6.19
N GLN A 251 26.96 -3.93 -6.72
CA GLN A 251 28.28 -3.57 -7.27
C GLN A 251 29.18 -2.75 -6.31
N ASN A 252 28.79 -2.63 -5.03
CA ASN A 252 29.56 -1.88 -4.02
C ASN A 252 30.15 -2.79 -2.95
#